data_d2d539fac36708bcc65008b22159355a
#
_entry.id   d2d539fac36708bcc65008b22159355a
#
_cell.length_a   1.000
_cell.length_b   1.000
_cell.length_c   1.000
_cell.angle_alpha   90.00
_cell.angle_beta   90.00
_cell.angle_gamma   90.00
#
_symmetry.space_group_name_H-M   'P 1'
#
loop_
_entity.id
_entity.type
_entity.pdbx_description
1 polymer ?
#
loop_
_entity_poly.entity_id
_entity_poly.type
_entity_poly.pdbx_seq_one_letter_code
_entity_poly.pdbx_strand_id
1 'polypeptide(L)'
;FARVNSYGFIETPYRRVIDGKVTDEVDYLTADEEENYAIAQAMEKFDPETRVFGETIDGVFVPSEKILCRTRDADGVFGEPEEVAPERVGYMDVSPRQMTSVATSLIPFLEHDDANRALMGSNMQRQAVPLLQPHAPYVGTGIEHRIAVDSGEVLVAQNPGVVDYVDGSTIIIKNDEGEFDEYLVPKFQRSNQSGCINNKPIVRKGDEVHAGDVLADGPSCDHAELALGQNLMVAYMTWEGYNYEDAVLLNEKIVREDVYTSIHIE
;
A
#
# COMPACT_ATOMS: atom_id res chain seq x y z
N PHE A 1 3.23 6.67 0.59
CA PHE A 1 3.37 7.02 -0.83
C PHE A 1 3.10 8.49 -1.11
N ALA A 2 1.98 9.02 -0.69
CA ALA A 2 1.60 10.42 -0.89
C ALA A 2 0.60 10.83 0.19
N ARG A 3 0.43 12.13 0.38
CA ARG A 3 -0.63 12.69 1.22
C ARG A 3 -1.37 13.80 0.47
N VAL A 4 -2.52 14.19 0.97
CA VAL A 4 -3.28 15.31 0.43
C VAL A 4 -3.17 16.47 1.41
N ASN A 5 -2.83 17.66 0.91
CA ASN A 5 -2.74 18.87 1.74
C ASN A 5 -4.13 19.49 1.97
N SER A 6 -4.18 20.54 2.78
CA SER A 6 -5.43 21.25 3.13
C SER A 6 -6.14 21.87 1.93
N TYR A 7 -5.46 22.06 0.80
CA TYR A 7 -5.99 22.60 -0.45
C TYR A 7 -6.47 21.52 -1.43
N GLY A 8 -6.26 20.22 -1.10
CA GLY A 8 -6.63 19.10 -1.96
C GLY A 8 -5.56 18.70 -2.98
N PHE A 9 -4.35 19.26 -2.93
CA PHE A 9 -3.23 18.84 -3.78
C PHE A 9 -2.52 17.63 -3.20
N ILE A 10 -2.06 16.75 -4.10
CA ILE A 10 -1.25 15.59 -3.74
C ILE A 10 0.18 16.06 -3.50
N GLU A 11 0.75 15.66 -2.37
CA GLU A 11 2.15 15.86 -2.01
C GLU A 11 2.86 14.51 -1.97
N THR A 12 4.04 14.45 -2.60
CA THR A 12 4.88 13.26 -2.68
C THR A 12 6.05 13.37 -1.71
N PRO A 13 6.42 12.32 -0.97
CA PRO A 13 7.54 12.35 -0.03
C PRO A 13 8.88 12.24 -0.75
N TYR A 14 9.83 13.07 -0.34
CA TYR A 14 11.21 13.05 -0.79
C TYR A 14 12.16 13.16 0.41
N ARG A 15 13.32 12.50 0.33
CA ARG A 15 14.41 12.71 1.28
C ARG A 15 15.15 13.99 0.95
N ARG A 16 15.36 14.82 1.94
CA ARG A 16 16.13 16.05 1.78
C ARG A 16 17.62 15.73 1.60
N VAL A 17 18.26 16.40 0.66
CA VAL A 17 19.71 16.35 0.44
C VAL A 17 20.30 17.73 0.76
N ILE A 18 21.35 17.76 1.59
CA ILE A 18 22.04 18.99 1.98
C ILE A 18 23.52 18.81 1.69
N ASP A 19 24.09 19.69 0.86
CA ASP A 19 25.50 19.68 0.48
C ASP A 19 25.99 18.29 0.00
N GLY A 20 25.20 17.62 -0.84
CA GLY A 20 25.52 16.30 -1.38
C GLY A 20 25.38 15.14 -0.39
N LYS A 21 24.75 15.36 0.78
CA LYS A 21 24.49 14.33 1.79
C LYS A 21 23.00 14.06 1.92
N VAL A 22 22.63 12.79 1.84
CA VAL A 22 21.24 12.34 2.03
C VAL A 22 20.89 12.39 3.52
N THR A 23 19.84 13.10 3.89
CA THR A 23 19.35 13.16 5.27
C THR A 23 18.22 12.14 5.51
N ASP A 24 17.87 11.90 6.77
CA ASP A 24 16.70 11.10 7.13
C ASP A 24 15.40 11.93 7.18
N GLU A 25 15.52 13.24 6.96
CA GLU A 25 14.36 14.12 6.88
C GLU A 25 13.58 13.89 5.60
N VAL A 26 12.27 13.74 5.72
CA VAL A 26 11.35 13.53 4.59
C VAL A 26 10.43 14.74 4.50
N ASP A 27 10.54 15.45 3.40
CA ASP A 27 9.65 16.56 3.04
C ASP A 27 8.61 16.08 2.03
N TYR A 28 7.44 16.70 2.09
CA TYR A 28 6.36 16.44 1.15
C TYR A 28 6.24 17.61 0.20
N LEU A 29 6.43 17.38 -1.08
CA LEU A 29 6.41 18.40 -2.13
C LEU A 29 5.18 18.22 -3.01
N THR A 30 4.59 19.33 -3.43
CA THR A 30 3.62 19.38 -4.52
C THR A 30 4.32 19.30 -5.88
N ALA A 31 3.58 18.99 -6.95
CA ALA A 31 4.16 18.92 -8.29
C ALA A 31 4.84 20.22 -8.73
N ASP A 32 4.28 21.38 -8.37
CA ASP A 32 4.86 22.71 -8.68
C ASP A 32 6.17 22.95 -7.91
N GLU A 33 6.27 22.44 -6.69
CA GLU A 33 7.47 22.55 -5.87
C GLU A 33 8.60 21.64 -6.36
N GLU A 34 8.25 20.41 -6.81
CA GLU A 34 9.20 19.45 -7.38
C GLU A 34 10.00 20.03 -8.53
N GLU A 35 9.35 20.82 -9.38
CA GLU A 35 9.98 21.44 -10.56
C GLU A 35 11.13 22.42 -10.24
N ASN A 36 11.23 22.88 -9.00
CA ASN A 36 12.25 23.82 -8.57
C ASN A 36 13.56 23.14 -8.11
N TYR A 37 13.56 21.82 -7.98
CA TYR A 37 14.68 21.07 -7.41
C TYR A 37 15.20 20.01 -8.37
N ALA A 38 16.50 19.70 -8.24
CA ALA A 38 17.07 18.50 -8.82
C ALA A 38 16.81 17.33 -7.87
N ILE A 39 16.08 16.31 -8.35
CA ILE A 39 15.64 15.16 -7.55
C ILE A 39 16.38 13.92 -8.03
N ALA A 40 17.23 13.35 -7.15
CA ALA A 40 17.98 12.12 -7.42
C ALA A 40 17.05 10.90 -7.40
N GLN A 41 17.36 9.91 -8.23
CA GLN A 41 16.63 8.66 -8.26
C GLN A 41 16.87 7.84 -6.99
N ALA A 42 15.86 7.07 -6.55
CA ALA A 42 15.96 6.21 -5.37
C ALA A 42 16.99 5.08 -5.50
N MET A 43 17.45 4.78 -6.71
CA MET A 43 18.45 3.73 -6.97
C MET A 43 19.89 4.23 -6.88
N GLU A 44 20.09 5.54 -6.77
CA GLU A 44 21.42 6.10 -6.56
C GLU A 44 21.99 5.61 -5.23
N LYS A 45 23.25 5.18 -5.28
CA LYS A 45 23.92 4.62 -4.11
C LYS A 45 24.50 5.73 -3.25
N PHE A 46 24.42 5.56 -1.95
CA PHE A 46 25.09 6.41 -0.96
C PHE A 46 25.60 5.55 0.19
N ASP A 47 26.65 6.03 0.83
CA ASP A 47 27.21 5.37 2.01
C ASP A 47 26.28 5.54 3.22
N PRO A 48 25.88 4.46 3.90
CA PRO A 48 25.01 4.53 5.06
C PRO A 48 25.57 5.33 6.26
N GLU A 49 26.90 5.40 6.41
CA GLU A 49 27.55 6.09 7.53
C GLU A 49 27.76 7.57 7.26
N THR A 50 28.40 7.89 6.13
CA THR A 50 28.73 9.28 5.76
C THR A 50 27.59 10.00 5.07
N ARG A 51 26.58 9.25 4.55
CA ARG A 51 25.43 9.74 3.79
C ARG A 51 25.79 10.43 2.47
N VAL A 52 27.02 10.30 2.01
CA VAL A 52 27.49 10.88 0.75
C VAL A 52 27.16 9.94 -0.41
N PHE A 53 26.77 10.50 -1.55
CA PHE A 53 26.56 9.72 -2.77
C PHE A 53 27.85 9.08 -3.26
N GLY A 54 27.81 7.79 -3.53
CA GLY A 54 28.97 7.03 -3.98
C GLY A 54 28.75 5.53 -3.87
N GLU A 55 29.72 4.79 -4.36
CA GLU A 55 29.71 3.33 -4.34
C GLU A 55 30.95 2.77 -3.64
N THR A 56 30.78 1.70 -2.90
CA THR A 56 31.92 0.97 -2.33
C THR A 56 32.41 -0.07 -3.34
N ILE A 57 33.61 0.14 -3.87
CA ILE A 57 34.30 -0.74 -4.81
C ILE A 57 35.48 -1.37 -4.08
N ASP A 58 35.56 -2.70 -4.05
CA ASP A 58 36.61 -3.47 -3.37
C ASP A 58 36.90 -3.04 -1.90
N GLY A 59 35.81 -2.61 -1.18
CA GLY A 59 35.92 -2.18 0.21
C GLY A 59 36.41 -0.73 0.40
N VAL A 60 36.58 0.03 -0.67
CA VAL A 60 36.92 1.46 -0.63
C VAL A 60 35.70 2.26 -1.13
N PHE A 61 35.29 3.24 -0.35
CA PHE A 61 34.24 4.17 -0.76
C PHE A 61 34.75 5.15 -1.81
N VAL A 62 34.07 5.22 -2.94
CA VAL A 62 34.35 6.16 -4.04
C VAL A 62 33.16 7.10 -4.18
N PRO A 63 33.31 8.40 -3.88
CA PRO A 63 32.21 9.35 -4.05
C PRO A 63 31.86 9.53 -5.53
N SER A 64 30.56 9.67 -5.83
CA SER A 64 30.09 9.92 -7.19
C SER A 64 30.32 11.38 -7.57
N GLU A 65 30.96 11.62 -8.72
CA GLU A 65 31.15 12.97 -9.28
C GLU A 65 29.85 13.52 -9.89
N LYS A 66 28.96 12.62 -10.34
CA LYS A 66 27.71 12.95 -11.01
C LYS A 66 26.61 12.00 -10.56
N ILE A 67 25.40 12.52 -10.46
CA ILE A 67 24.19 11.81 -10.01
C ILE A 67 23.11 12.02 -11.04
N LEU A 68 22.40 10.95 -11.39
CA LEU A 68 21.28 11.02 -12.30
C LEU A 68 20.04 11.58 -11.57
N CYS A 69 19.62 12.76 -12.00
CA CYS A 69 18.52 13.50 -11.40
C CYS A 69 17.42 13.86 -12.41
N ARG A 70 16.20 13.96 -11.95
CA ARG A 70 15.15 14.69 -12.65
C ARG A 70 15.31 16.17 -12.35
N THR A 71 15.47 16.98 -13.36
CA THR A 71 15.64 18.44 -13.22
C THR A 71 14.90 19.15 -14.35
N ARG A 72 14.83 20.47 -14.26
CA ARG A 72 14.34 21.29 -15.35
C ARG A 72 15.50 21.55 -16.32
N ASP A 73 15.32 21.23 -17.59
CA ASP A 73 16.30 21.45 -18.64
C ASP A 73 16.44 22.94 -19.01
N ALA A 74 17.33 23.25 -19.96
CA ALA A 74 17.55 24.62 -20.45
C ALA A 74 16.30 25.23 -21.14
N ASP A 75 15.42 24.40 -21.65
CA ASP A 75 14.17 24.80 -22.29
C ASP A 75 13.01 24.94 -21.30
N GLY A 76 13.25 24.66 -20.01
CA GLY A 76 12.27 24.78 -18.92
C GLY A 76 11.34 23.57 -18.78
N VAL A 77 11.62 22.45 -19.44
CA VAL A 77 10.86 21.21 -19.31
C VAL A 77 11.39 20.38 -18.14
N PHE A 78 10.52 20.02 -17.23
CA PHE A 78 10.88 19.16 -16.08
C PHE A 78 10.64 17.68 -16.40
N GLY A 79 11.56 16.83 -15.93
CA GLY A 79 11.39 15.38 -15.93
C GLY A 79 12.36 14.62 -16.81
N GLU A 80 13.15 15.26 -17.66
CA GLU A 80 14.24 14.58 -18.35
C GLU A 80 15.39 14.26 -17.38
N PRO A 81 15.97 13.04 -17.42
CA PRO A 81 17.09 12.68 -16.57
C PRO A 81 18.38 13.38 -17.05
N GLU A 82 19.00 14.14 -16.16
CA GLU A 82 20.28 14.84 -16.39
C GLU A 82 21.29 14.43 -15.31
N GLU A 83 22.57 14.36 -15.69
CA GLU A 83 23.66 14.15 -14.73
C GLU A 83 24.05 15.47 -14.06
N VAL A 84 23.86 15.54 -12.76
CA VAL A 84 24.06 16.75 -11.95
C VAL A 84 25.15 16.51 -10.89
N ALA A 85 25.90 17.55 -10.53
CA ALA A 85 26.88 17.47 -9.42
C ALA A 85 26.11 17.27 -8.08
N PRO A 86 26.67 16.47 -7.12
CA PRO A 86 26.01 16.14 -5.85
C PRO A 86 25.55 17.36 -5.04
N GLU A 87 26.29 18.48 -5.11
CA GLU A 87 25.94 19.70 -4.38
C GLU A 87 24.70 20.42 -4.89
N ARG A 88 24.30 20.13 -6.14
CA ARG A 88 23.07 20.71 -6.74
C ARG A 88 21.82 19.88 -6.47
N VAL A 89 21.98 18.67 -5.93
CA VAL A 89 20.87 17.78 -5.61
C VAL A 89 20.16 18.32 -4.38
N GLY A 90 18.87 18.65 -4.50
CA GLY A 90 18.03 19.11 -3.39
C GLY A 90 17.29 17.99 -2.68
N TYR A 91 16.85 17.00 -3.42
CA TYR A 91 16.05 15.89 -2.91
C TYR A 91 16.42 14.56 -3.58
N MET A 92 16.02 13.47 -2.93
CA MET A 92 16.13 12.11 -3.44
C MET A 92 14.81 11.37 -3.25
N ASP A 93 14.40 10.56 -4.21
CA ASP A 93 13.23 9.69 -4.07
C ASP A 93 13.38 8.77 -2.84
N VAL A 94 12.32 8.61 -2.04
CA VAL A 94 12.36 7.80 -0.82
C VAL A 94 12.55 6.33 -1.12
N SER A 95 11.91 5.83 -2.20
CA SER A 95 11.96 4.41 -2.57
C SER A 95 11.68 4.22 -4.07
N PRO A 96 12.33 3.22 -4.72
CA PRO A 96 12.01 2.82 -6.09
C PRO A 96 10.54 2.40 -6.28
N ARG A 97 9.88 1.97 -5.21
CA ARG A 97 8.46 1.56 -5.22
C ARG A 97 7.50 2.70 -5.55
N GLN A 98 7.90 3.95 -5.42
CA GLN A 98 7.09 5.11 -5.83
C GLN A 98 6.83 5.18 -7.34
N MET A 99 7.60 4.48 -8.15
CA MET A 99 7.38 4.41 -9.61
C MET A 99 6.19 3.57 -10.00
N THR A 100 5.70 2.71 -9.11
CA THR A 100 4.53 1.85 -9.33
C THR A 100 3.31 2.39 -8.61
N SER A 101 2.11 2.15 -9.18
CA SER A 101 0.86 2.44 -8.48
C SER A 101 0.67 1.53 -7.26
N VAL A 102 -0.22 1.90 -6.34
CA VAL A 102 -0.54 1.07 -5.18
C VAL A 102 -1.04 -0.32 -5.60
N ALA A 103 -1.92 -0.39 -6.61
CA ALA A 103 -2.42 -1.67 -7.12
C ALA A 103 -1.30 -2.52 -7.75
N THR A 104 -0.40 -1.92 -8.51
CA THR A 104 0.76 -2.62 -9.09
C THR A 104 1.72 -3.12 -8.02
N SER A 105 1.92 -2.38 -6.94
CA SER A 105 2.79 -2.78 -5.83
C SER A 105 2.24 -3.92 -4.97
N LEU A 106 1.00 -4.32 -5.17
CA LEU A 106 0.40 -5.54 -4.58
C LEU A 106 0.70 -6.82 -5.36
N ILE A 107 1.30 -6.74 -6.56
CA ILE A 107 1.61 -7.90 -7.38
C ILE A 107 2.93 -8.51 -6.92
N PRO A 108 2.93 -9.72 -6.34
CA PRO A 108 4.17 -10.40 -5.96
C PRO A 108 4.94 -10.83 -7.21
N PHE A 109 6.27 -10.79 -7.17
CA PHE A 109 7.16 -11.16 -8.28
C PHE A 109 6.87 -10.38 -9.58
N LEU A 110 6.53 -9.10 -9.45
CA LEU A 110 6.18 -8.22 -10.57
C LEU A 110 7.28 -8.18 -11.65
N GLU A 111 8.54 -8.28 -11.27
CA GLU A 111 9.70 -8.29 -12.16
C GLU A 111 9.73 -9.48 -13.15
N HIS A 112 8.95 -10.51 -12.90
CA HIS A 112 8.82 -11.68 -13.79
C HIS A 112 7.64 -11.58 -14.76
N ASP A 113 6.81 -10.54 -14.63
CA ASP A 113 5.64 -10.34 -15.45
C ASP A 113 5.92 -9.38 -16.62
N ASP A 114 5.31 -9.67 -17.77
CA ASP A 114 5.26 -8.71 -18.87
C ASP A 114 4.43 -7.48 -18.47
N ALA A 115 4.84 -6.29 -18.94
CA ALA A 115 4.18 -5.03 -18.60
C ALA A 115 2.68 -5.03 -18.94
N ASN A 116 2.28 -5.64 -20.07
CA ASN A 116 0.87 -5.73 -20.46
C ASN A 116 0.06 -6.60 -19.47
N ARG A 117 0.65 -7.71 -18.99
CA ARG A 117 -0.02 -8.59 -18.03
C ARG A 117 -0.06 -7.98 -16.62
N ALA A 118 0.97 -7.26 -16.21
CA ALA A 118 0.97 -6.49 -14.97
C ALA A 118 -0.12 -5.41 -14.99
N LEU A 119 -0.31 -4.71 -16.10
CA LEU A 119 -1.39 -3.74 -16.28
C LEU A 119 -2.77 -4.39 -16.14
N MET A 120 -3.00 -5.53 -16.79
CA MET A 120 -4.27 -6.27 -16.71
C MET A 120 -4.54 -6.73 -15.25
N GLY A 121 -3.54 -7.32 -14.58
CA GLY A 121 -3.63 -7.76 -13.19
C GLY A 121 -3.93 -6.61 -12.23
N SER A 122 -3.24 -5.50 -12.37
CA SER A 122 -3.47 -4.28 -11.59
C SER A 122 -4.90 -3.74 -11.75
N ASN A 123 -5.42 -3.74 -12.98
CA ASN A 123 -6.79 -3.32 -13.27
C ASN A 123 -7.82 -4.29 -12.64
N MET A 124 -7.57 -5.61 -12.71
CA MET A 124 -8.47 -6.61 -12.14
C MET A 124 -8.53 -6.54 -10.61
N GLN A 125 -7.45 -6.23 -9.92
CA GLN A 125 -7.46 -6.01 -8.46
C GLN A 125 -8.46 -4.91 -8.06
N ARG A 126 -8.59 -3.83 -8.84
CA ARG A 126 -9.54 -2.75 -8.58
C ARG A 126 -11.01 -3.13 -8.81
N GLN A 127 -11.26 -4.26 -9.47
CA GLN A 127 -12.59 -4.79 -9.75
C GLN A 127 -12.99 -5.94 -8.80
N ALA A 128 -12.15 -6.23 -7.80
CA ALA A 128 -12.42 -7.29 -6.83
C ALA A 128 -13.68 -6.98 -6.03
N VAL A 129 -14.56 -7.97 -5.93
CA VAL A 129 -15.80 -7.89 -5.14
C VAL A 129 -15.50 -8.35 -3.71
N PRO A 130 -15.96 -7.62 -2.67
CA PRO A 130 -15.83 -8.08 -1.30
C PRO A 130 -16.51 -9.43 -1.08
N LEU A 131 -15.77 -10.41 -0.61
CA LEU A 131 -16.27 -11.75 -0.34
C LEU A 131 -16.80 -11.86 1.08
N LEU A 132 -17.69 -12.84 1.29
CA LEU A 132 -18.23 -13.16 2.62
C LEU A 132 -17.13 -13.62 3.58
N GLN A 133 -16.16 -14.37 3.07
CA GLN A 133 -14.99 -14.86 3.79
C GLN A 133 -13.72 -14.58 2.98
N PRO A 134 -13.16 -13.38 3.04
CA PRO A 134 -11.89 -13.10 2.40
C PRO A 134 -10.74 -13.80 3.14
N HIS A 135 -9.67 -14.16 2.44
CA HIS A 135 -8.43 -14.66 3.05
C HIS A 135 -7.24 -13.80 2.64
N ALA A 136 -6.39 -13.47 3.60
CA ALA A 136 -5.11 -12.84 3.34
C ALA A 136 -4.24 -13.69 2.39
N PRO A 137 -3.51 -13.11 1.46
CA PRO A 137 -2.68 -13.85 0.51
C PRO A 137 -1.52 -14.54 1.23
N TYR A 138 -1.23 -15.79 0.89
CA TYR A 138 -0.05 -16.50 1.43
C TYR A 138 1.26 -15.89 0.96
N VAL A 139 1.26 -15.26 -0.21
CA VAL A 139 2.41 -14.54 -0.77
C VAL A 139 1.98 -13.12 -1.03
N GLY A 140 2.52 -12.19 -0.29
CA GLY A 140 2.25 -10.76 -0.39
C GLY A 140 3.53 -9.96 -0.64
N THR A 141 3.36 -8.66 -0.84
CA THR A 141 4.46 -7.71 -1.04
C THR A 141 4.86 -6.95 0.22
N GLY A 142 4.09 -7.13 1.30
CA GLY A 142 4.30 -6.50 2.61
C GLY A 142 3.66 -5.12 2.76
N ILE A 143 2.89 -4.64 1.78
CA ILE A 143 2.15 -3.37 1.89
C ILE A 143 0.66 -3.57 2.18
N GLU A 144 0.17 -4.79 2.23
CA GLU A 144 -1.23 -5.16 2.37
C GLU A 144 -1.84 -4.57 3.65
N HIS A 145 -1.14 -4.73 4.78
CA HIS A 145 -1.57 -4.15 6.06
C HIS A 145 -1.64 -2.62 5.99
N ARG A 146 -0.60 -1.99 5.42
CA ARG A 146 -0.56 -0.52 5.30
C ARG A 146 -1.69 0.01 4.43
N ILE A 147 -2.00 -0.66 3.33
CA ILE A 147 -3.11 -0.30 2.45
C ILE A 147 -4.45 -0.42 3.19
N ALA A 148 -4.66 -1.51 3.94
CA ALA A 148 -5.88 -1.71 4.70
C ALA A 148 -6.09 -0.57 5.71
N VAL A 149 -5.06 -0.18 6.47
CA VAL A 149 -5.14 0.91 7.45
C VAL A 149 -5.33 2.27 6.79
N ASP A 150 -4.53 2.59 5.77
CA ASP A 150 -4.55 3.91 5.12
C ASP A 150 -5.80 4.12 4.25
N SER A 151 -6.50 3.05 3.84
CA SER A 151 -7.76 3.16 3.09
C SER A 151 -8.92 3.74 3.93
N GLY A 152 -8.83 3.62 5.26
CA GLY A 152 -9.90 4.02 6.17
C GLY A 152 -11.09 3.04 6.23
N GLU A 153 -11.02 1.89 5.56
CA GLU A 153 -12.07 0.87 5.56
C GLU A 153 -12.03 0.02 6.84
N VAL A 154 -10.88 -0.08 7.49
CA VAL A 154 -10.72 -0.73 8.80
C VAL A 154 -10.94 0.25 9.94
N LEU A 155 -11.48 -0.23 11.05
CA LEU A 155 -11.66 0.58 12.26
C LEU A 155 -10.39 0.53 13.09
N VAL A 156 -9.83 1.71 13.41
CA VAL A 156 -8.54 1.85 14.09
C VAL A 156 -8.72 2.54 15.44
N ALA A 157 -8.00 2.08 16.47
CA ALA A 157 -7.97 2.70 17.79
C ALA A 157 -7.35 4.09 17.72
N GLN A 158 -8.03 5.09 18.30
CA GLN A 158 -7.52 6.46 18.40
C GLN A 158 -6.59 6.63 19.61
N ASN A 159 -6.96 6.01 20.72
CA ASN A 159 -6.21 6.08 21.98
C ASN A 159 -5.80 4.68 22.44
N PRO A 160 -4.71 4.55 23.20
CA PRO A 160 -4.34 3.29 23.84
C PRO A 160 -5.29 2.98 24.99
N GLY A 161 -5.49 1.69 25.29
CA GLY A 161 -6.34 1.27 26.39
C GLY A 161 -6.64 -0.22 26.40
N VAL A 162 -7.64 -0.61 27.17
CA VAL A 162 -8.10 -1.99 27.29
C VAL A 162 -9.53 -2.11 26.80
N VAL A 163 -9.80 -3.12 25.98
CA VAL A 163 -11.14 -3.39 25.47
C VAL A 163 -12.06 -3.86 26.59
N ASP A 164 -13.06 -3.06 26.97
CA ASP A 164 -14.02 -3.40 28.01
C ASP A 164 -15.25 -4.15 27.48
N TYR A 165 -15.73 -3.77 26.28
CA TYR A 165 -16.89 -4.37 25.66
C TYR A 165 -16.73 -4.52 24.17
N VAL A 166 -17.15 -5.66 23.61
CA VAL A 166 -17.22 -5.92 22.17
C VAL A 166 -18.48 -6.68 21.85
N ASP A 167 -19.22 -6.18 20.87
CA ASP A 167 -20.26 -6.92 20.15
C ASP A 167 -20.13 -6.74 18.63
N GLY A 168 -21.09 -7.25 17.86
CA GLY A 168 -21.04 -7.15 16.40
C GLY A 168 -21.17 -5.73 15.84
N SER A 169 -21.60 -4.76 16.64
CA SER A 169 -21.92 -3.38 16.22
C SER A 169 -21.15 -2.31 16.99
N THR A 170 -20.60 -2.64 18.15
CA THR A 170 -19.97 -1.66 19.05
C THR A 170 -18.73 -2.24 19.72
N ILE A 171 -17.68 -1.43 19.82
CA ILE A 171 -16.48 -1.72 20.59
C ILE A 171 -16.29 -0.57 21.56
N ILE A 172 -16.09 -0.87 22.86
CA ILE A 172 -15.80 0.13 23.88
C ILE A 172 -14.44 -0.14 24.47
N ILE A 173 -13.58 0.87 24.44
CA ILE A 173 -12.23 0.81 24.97
C ILE A 173 -12.16 1.76 26.15
N LYS A 174 -11.65 1.28 27.28
CA LYS A 174 -11.30 2.11 28.40
C LYS A 174 -9.85 2.58 28.23
N ASN A 175 -9.66 3.87 27.96
CA ASN A 175 -8.35 4.45 27.75
C ASN A 175 -7.55 4.58 29.08
N ASP A 176 -6.28 4.89 28.97
CA ASP A 176 -5.38 5.03 30.12
C ASP A 176 -5.77 6.20 31.04
N GLU A 177 -6.53 7.17 30.53
CA GLU A 177 -7.07 8.31 31.30
C GLU A 177 -8.33 7.94 32.10
N GLY A 178 -8.87 6.74 31.85
CA GLY A 178 -10.07 6.20 32.50
C GLY A 178 -11.38 6.58 31.82
N GLU A 179 -11.32 7.22 30.67
CA GLU A 179 -12.48 7.53 29.81
C GLU A 179 -12.82 6.34 28.92
N PHE A 180 -14.05 6.33 28.39
CA PHE A 180 -14.52 5.29 27.49
C PHE A 180 -14.63 5.83 26.06
N ASP A 181 -13.88 5.22 25.15
CA ASP A 181 -13.95 5.48 23.73
C ASP A 181 -14.91 4.48 23.08
N GLU A 182 -15.97 4.95 22.47
CA GLU A 182 -16.98 4.13 21.79
C GLU A 182 -16.75 4.15 20.27
N TYR A 183 -16.61 2.96 19.68
CA TYR A 183 -16.44 2.75 18.24
C TYR A 183 -17.65 1.99 17.68
N LEU A 184 -18.34 2.60 16.71
CA LEU A 184 -19.41 1.96 15.98
C LEU A 184 -18.88 1.17 14.80
N VAL A 185 -19.27 -0.11 14.71
CA VAL A 185 -18.85 -1.02 13.63
C VAL A 185 -19.94 -1.02 12.53
N PRO A 186 -19.62 -0.55 11.30
CA PRO A 186 -20.59 -0.57 10.19
C PRO A 186 -21.04 -2.00 9.85
N LYS A 187 -22.36 -2.19 9.73
CA LYS A 187 -22.95 -3.51 9.45
C LYS A 187 -23.89 -3.44 8.25
N PHE A 188 -23.66 -4.31 7.26
CA PHE A 188 -24.54 -4.55 6.12
C PHE A 188 -25.03 -3.28 5.41
N GLN A 189 -24.14 -2.31 5.23
CA GLN A 189 -24.45 -1.08 4.52
C GLN A 189 -24.28 -1.27 3.01
N ARG A 190 -25.17 -0.66 2.23
CA ARG A 190 -25.07 -0.68 0.76
C ARG A 190 -23.95 0.25 0.28
N SER A 191 -23.04 -0.25 -0.55
CA SER A 191 -22.08 0.58 -1.28
C SER A 191 -22.70 1.18 -2.56
N ASN A 192 -21.99 2.14 -3.18
CA ASN A 192 -22.44 2.77 -4.43
C ASN A 192 -22.57 1.76 -5.61
N GLN A 193 -21.81 0.67 -5.58
CA GLN A 193 -21.88 -0.42 -6.58
C GLN A 193 -22.78 -1.57 -6.14
N SER A 194 -23.72 -1.33 -5.22
CA SER A 194 -24.61 -2.36 -4.66
C SER A 194 -23.87 -3.49 -3.92
N GLY A 195 -22.61 -3.30 -3.57
CA GLY A 195 -21.89 -4.22 -2.69
C GLY A 195 -22.30 -4.06 -1.23
N CYS A 196 -21.82 -4.96 -0.38
CA CYS A 196 -22.09 -4.96 1.05
C CYS A 196 -20.87 -4.52 1.84
N ILE A 197 -21.00 -3.40 2.59
CA ILE A 197 -20.00 -2.96 3.57
C ILE A 197 -20.39 -3.58 4.91
N ASN A 198 -19.55 -4.47 5.41
CA ASN A 198 -19.78 -5.17 6.66
C ASN A 198 -18.46 -5.35 7.38
N ASN A 199 -18.25 -4.60 8.47
CA ASN A 199 -17.04 -4.69 9.27
C ASN A 199 -17.20 -5.75 10.36
N LYS A 200 -16.10 -6.42 10.69
CA LYS A 200 -16.04 -7.53 11.64
C LYS A 200 -15.02 -7.24 12.73
N PRO A 201 -15.41 -7.15 14.01
CA PRO A 201 -14.46 -7.01 15.11
C PRO A 201 -13.45 -8.15 15.14
N ILE A 202 -12.17 -7.81 15.35
CA ILE A 202 -11.07 -8.78 15.48
C ILE A 202 -10.51 -8.83 16.90
N VAL A 203 -10.80 -7.80 17.72
CA VAL A 203 -10.39 -7.72 19.12
C VAL A 203 -11.38 -8.42 20.05
N ARG A 204 -10.93 -8.78 21.24
CA ARG A 204 -11.73 -9.44 22.27
C ARG A 204 -11.73 -8.59 23.55
N LYS A 205 -12.75 -8.81 24.39
CA LYS A 205 -12.79 -8.19 25.71
C LYS A 205 -11.55 -8.55 26.53
N GLY A 206 -10.86 -7.54 27.05
CA GLY A 206 -9.64 -7.66 27.85
C GLY A 206 -8.34 -7.53 27.06
N ASP A 207 -8.42 -7.40 25.74
CA ASP A 207 -7.23 -7.16 24.92
C ASP A 207 -6.69 -5.74 25.18
N GLU A 208 -5.37 -5.60 25.27
CA GLU A 208 -4.69 -4.32 25.29
C GLU A 208 -4.49 -3.84 23.86
N VAL A 209 -4.81 -2.58 23.60
CA VAL A 209 -4.69 -1.95 22.28
C VAL A 209 -3.90 -0.67 22.37
N HIS A 210 -3.12 -0.37 21.33
CA HIS A 210 -2.37 0.87 21.17
C HIS A 210 -3.07 1.79 20.16
N ALA A 211 -2.73 3.06 20.21
CA ALA A 211 -3.19 3.99 19.18
C ALA A 211 -2.66 3.55 17.80
N GLY A 212 -3.56 3.37 16.85
CA GLY A 212 -3.26 2.87 15.51
C GLY A 212 -3.52 1.37 15.29
N ASP A 213 -3.81 0.60 16.34
CA ASP A 213 -4.17 -0.82 16.20
C ASP A 213 -5.55 -0.98 15.55
N VAL A 214 -5.69 -2.01 14.72
CA VAL A 214 -6.96 -2.31 14.05
C VAL A 214 -7.90 -3.04 15.00
N LEU A 215 -9.11 -2.52 15.16
CA LEU A 215 -10.16 -3.04 16.03
C LEU A 215 -11.16 -3.92 15.28
N ALA A 216 -11.44 -3.57 14.03
CA ALA A 216 -12.36 -4.32 13.18
C ALA A 216 -11.88 -4.32 11.73
N ASP A 217 -11.94 -5.47 11.09
CA ASP A 217 -11.69 -5.64 9.67
C ASP A 217 -12.79 -4.99 8.84
N GLY A 218 -12.40 -4.37 7.74
CA GLY A 218 -13.30 -3.85 6.72
C GLY A 218 -13.67 -4.90 5.65
N PRO A 219 -14.46 -4.50 4.65
CA PRO A 219 -14.68 -5.32 3.48
C PRO A 219 -13.34 -5.63 2.78
N SER A 220 -13.19 -6.86 2.28
CA SER A 220 -11.94 -7.34 1.65
C SER A 220 -10.69 -7.23 2.55
N CYS A 221 -10.87 -7.39 3.86
CA CYS A 221 -9.77 -7.45 4.82
C CYS A 221 -9.83 -8.75 5.64
N ASP A 222 -8.67 -9.25 6.04
CA ASP A 222 -8.52 -10.42 6.89
C ASP A 222 -7.36 -10.18 7.86
N HIS A 223 -7.65 -10.12 9.17
CA HIS A 223 -6.69 -9.81 10.23
C HIS A 223 -5.83 -8.55 9.95
N ALA A 224 -6.52 -7.46 9.61
CA ALA A 224 -5.93 -6.16 9.29
C ALA A 224 -5.05 -6.16 8.01
N GLU A 225 -5.11 -7.18 7.18
CA GLU A 225 -4.45 -7.23 5.88
C GLU A 225 -5.47 -7.18 4.73
N LEU A 226 -5.07 -6.59 3.61
CA LEU A 226 -5.90 -6.55 2.42
C LEU A 226 -6.05 -7.96 1.84
N ALA A 227 -7.30 -8.42 1.69
CA ALA A 227 -7.68 -9.74 1.21
C ALA A 227 -8.72 -9.62 0.07
N LEU A 228 -8.24 -9.50 -1.17
CA LEU A 228 -9.09 -9.29 -2.35
C LEU A 228 -9.78 -10.55 -2.86
N GLY A 229 -9.51 -11.72 -2.26
CA GLY A 229 -10.04 -12.99 -2.73
C GLY A 229 -9.77 -14.14 -1.76
N GLN A 230 -9.55 -15.32 -2.34
CA GLN A 230 -9.34 -16.58 -1.63
C GLN A 230 -8.11 -17.31 -2.16
N ASN A 231 -7.40 -18.01 -1.29
CA ASN A 231 -6.29 -18.87 -1.69
C ASN A 231 -6.82 -20.22 -2.17
N LEU A 232 -6.62 -20.53 -3.46
CA LEU A 232 -7.10 -21.76 -4.08
C LEU A 232 -5.96 -22.62 -4.61
N MET A 233 -6.15 -23.94 -4.58
CA MET A 233 -5.31 -24.87 -5.32
C MET A 233 -5.68 -24.81 -6.80
N VAL A 234 -4.71 -24.49 -7.66
CA VAL A 234 -4.90 -24.35 -9.11
C VAL A 234 -4.06 -25.42 -9.84
N ALA A 235 -4.66 -26.07 -10.83
CA ALA A 235 -3.96 -26.97 -11.76
C ALA A 235 -3.86 -26.28 -13.14
N TYR A 236 -2.66 -26.15 -13.67
CA TYR A 236 -2.40 -25.64 -15.03
C TYR A 236 -2.31 -26.82 -15.99
N MET A 237 -3.43 -27.15 -16.62
CA MET A 237 -3.54 -28.27 -17.55
C MET A 237 -4.71 -28.08 -18.48
N THR A 238 -4.74 -28.80 -19.61
CA THR A 238 -5.95 -28.91 -20.42
C THR A 238 -6.91 -29.94 -19.81
N TRP A 239 -8.21 -29.62 -19.81
CA TRP A 239 -9.22 -30.50 -19.26
C TRP A 239 -10.39 -30.67 -20.22
N GLU A 240 -10.36 -31.69 -21.03
CA GLU A 240 -11.44 -32.08 -21.98
C GLU A 240 -11.97 -30.92 -22.85
N GLY A 241 -11.17 -29.87 -23.06
CA GLY A 241 -11.53 -28.69 -23.81
C GLY A 241 -12.40 -27.66 -23.06
N TYR A 242 -12.85 -27.96 -21.82
CA TYR A 242 -13.71 -27.05 -21.07
C TYR A 242 -13.01 -25.80 -20.54
N ASN A 243 -11.69 -25.75 -20.61
CA ASN A 243 -10.86 -24.60 -20.22
C ASN A 243 -10.12 -24.01 -21.43
N TYR A 244 -10.75 -24.03 -22.61
CA TYR A 244 -10.20 -23.46 -23.85
C TYR A 244 -10.16 -21.93 -23.76
N GLU A 245 -9.06 -21.32 -24.19
CA GLU A 245 -8.76 -19.88 -24.10
C GLU A 245 -8.83 -19.36 -22.67
N ASP A 246 -9.73 -18.40 -22.38
CA ASP A 246 -9.90 -17.76 -21.08
C ASP A 246 -10.94 -18.47 -20.19
N ALA A 247 -11.43 -19.64 -20.61
CA ALA A 247 -12.37 -20.42 -19.82
C ALA A 247 -11.68 -21.05 -18.60
N VAL A 248 -12.35 -21.05 -17.46
CA VAL A 248 -11.87 -21.64 -16.21
C VAL A 248 -12.88 -22.69 -15.73
N LEU A 249 -12.34 -23.85 -15.35
CA LEU A 249 -13.14 -24.91 -14.73
C LEU A 249 -13.01 -24.82 -13.22
N LEU A 250 -14.14 -24.77 -12.51
CA LEU A 250 -14.18 -24.68 -11.06
C LEU A 250 -14.74 -25.97 -10.45
N ASN A 251 -14.23 -26.33 -9.28
CA ASN A 251 -14.74 -27.44 -8.49
C ASN A 251 -16.03 -27.03 -7.76
N GLU A 252 -17.02 -27.93 -7.69
CA GLU A 252 -18.28 -27.71 -6.98
C GLU A 252 -18.09 -27.37 -5.49
N LYS A 253 -16.98 -27.78 -4.89
CA LYS A 253 -16.62 -27.41 -3.51
C LYS A 253 -16.66 -25.91 -3.27
N ILE A 254 -16.25 -25.10 -4.25
CA ILE A 254 -16.23 -23.63 -4.17
C ILE A 254 -17.64 -23.08 -3.93
N VAL A 255 -18.65 -23.65 -4.59
CA VAL A 255 -20.05 -23.26 -4.41
C VAL A 255 -20.60 -23.77 -3.08
N ARG A 256 -20.31 -25.04 -2.74
CA ARG A 256 -20.82 -25.68 -1.52
C ARG A 256 -20.29 -25.05 -0.23
N GLU A 257 -19.06 -24.53 -0.25
CA GLU A 257 -18.38 -23.95 0.92
C GLU A 257 -18.40 -22.41 0.90
N ASP A 258 -19.22 -21.80 0.04
CA ASP A 258 -19.36 -20.34 -0.10
C ASP A 258 -18.02 -19.58 -0.28
N VAL A 259 -17.04 -20.19 -0.95
CA VAL A 259 -15.67 -19.65 -1.06
C VAL A 259 -15.64 -18.30 -1.78
N TYR A 260 -16.41 -18.15 -2.87
CA TYR A 260 -16.51 -16.90 -3.63
C TYR A 260 -17.86 -16.19 -3.46
N THR A 261 -18.59 -16.51 -2.41
CA THR A 261 -19.90 -15.90 -2.16
C THR A 261 -19.76 -14.44 -1.79
N SER A 262 -20.55 -13.59 -2.41
CA SER A 262 -20.66 -12.16 -2.14
C SER A 262 -22.12 -11.76 -1.88
N ILE A 263 -22.31 -10.64 -1.18
CA ILE A 263 -23.63 -10.09 -0.86
C ILE A 263 -23.82 -8.82 -1.67
N HIS A 264 -24.96 -8.71 -2.35
CA HIS A 264 -25.36 -7.52 -3.09
C HIS A 264 -26.67 -6.98 -2.50
N ILE A 265 -26.70 -5.66 -2.25
CA ILE A 265 -27.85 -4.97 -1.66
C ILE A 265 -28.43 -4.03 -2.72
N GLU A 266 -29.69 -4.28 -3.13
CA GLU A 266 -30.45 -3.47 -4.08
C GLU A 266 -31.30 -2.38 -3.40
#